data_a43182f160deaafe33f2db3d0b603510
#
_entry.id   a43182f160deaafe33f2db3d0b603510
#
_cell.length_a   1.000
_cell.length_b   1.000
_cell.length_c   1.000
_cell.angle_alpha   90.00
_cell.angle_beta   90.00
_cell.angle_gamma   90.00
#
_symmetry.space_group_name_H-M   'P 1'
#
loop_
_entity.id
_entity.type
_entity.pdbx_description
1 polymer ?
#
loop_
_entity_poly.entity_id
_entity_poly.type
_entity_poly.pdbx_seq_one_letter_code
_entity_poly.pdbx_strand_id
1 'polypeptide(L)'
;MKIGIDLDGVIFDSEKLYRVYTELYDMIELGKNSKKDNRELKFQDRFDWTDEEKNNFLDEYQPEIISQANYMPGAKMILKKLKEEGNDLYIITARGIYNEQIIEITKNIFKETGMDIFTKCYWSILDKAKVCKDENIDIMIDDSKYNCESIANAGTKTIYMKDAPSYDITDNPNVVTLYNWGEVYRYLHEMN
;
A
#
# COMPACT_ATOMS: atom_id res chain seq x y z
N MET A 1 -19.62 -3.44 6.67
CA MET A 1 -19.09 -2.48 5.67
C MET A 1 -18.24 -3.19 4.63
N LYS A 2 -18.10 -2.59 3.45
CA LYS A 2 -17.11 -2.97 2.43
C LYS A 2 -15.87 -2.08 2.57
N ILE A 3 -14.76 -2.65 2.95
CA ILE A 3 -13.52 -1.93 3.25
C ILE A 3 -12.49 -2.26 2.17
N GLY A 4 -12.09 -1.28 1.37
CA GLY A 4 -10.99 -1.37 0.43
C GLY A 4 -9.66 -1.11 1.13
N ILE A 5 -8.61 -1.85 0.79
CA ILE A 5 -7.34 -1.83 1.51
C ILE A 5 -6.21 -1.96 0.49
N ASP A 6 -5.26 -1.04 0.52
CA ASP A 6 -4.00 -1.20 -0.22
C ASP A 6 -3.05 -2.17 0.50
N LEU A 7 -1.99 -2.58 -0.14
CA LEU A 7 -0.99 -3.50 0.40
C LEU A 7 0.25 -2.80 0.94
N ASP A 8 0.97 -2.12 0.06
CA ASP A 8 2.25 -1.50 0.39
C ASP A 8 2.01 -0.26 1.26
N GLY A 9 2.72 -0.13 2.38
CA GLY A 9 2.52 0.95 3.34
C GLY A 9 1.25 0.85 4.20
N VAL A 10 0.34 -0.10 3.92
CA VAL A 10 -0.91 -0.33 4.66
C VAL A 10 -0.89 -1.68 5.36
N ILE A 11 -0.85 -2.78 4.61
CA ILE A 11 -0.76 -4.13 5.17
C ILE A 11 0.70 -4.53 5.40
N PHE A 12 1.59 -4.20 4.44
CA PHE A 12 3.00 -4.56 4.46
C PHE A 12 3.91 -3.34 4.59
N ASP A 13 4.93 -3.46 5.43
CA ASP A 13 6.03 -2.50 5.60
C ASP A 13 7.11 -2.74 4.52
N SER A 14 6.73 -2.60 3.26
CA SER A 14 7.64 -2.81 2.13
C SER A 14 8.56 -1.62 1.84
N GLU A 15 8.14 -0.40 2.20
CA GLU A 15 8.89 0.83 1.93
C GLU A 15 10.29 0.80 2.55
N LYS A 16 10.45 0.27 3.76
CA LYS A 16 11.77 0.15 4.40
C LYS A 16 12.73 -0.74 3.61
N LEU A 17 12.21 -1.82 3.03
CA LEU A 17 13.00 -2.71 2.18
C LEU A 17 13.34 -2.04 0.86
N TYR A 18 12.37 -1.39 0.19
CA TYR A 18 12.65 -0.61 -1.01
C TYR A 18 13.79 0.40 -0.77
N ARG A 19 13.82 1.08 0.39
CA ARG A 19 14.89 2.03 0.71
C ARG A 19 16.26 1.38 0.78
N VAL A 20 16.37 0.21 1.37
CA VAL A 20 17.64 -0.53 1.45
C VAL A 20 18.08 -0.98 0.07
N TYR A 21 17.21 -1.67 -0.65
CA TYR A 21 17.56 -2.26 -1.95
C TYR A 21 17.86 -1.21 -3.01
N THR A 22 17.19 -0.07 -3.02
CA THR A 22 17.49 1.02 -3.97
C THR A 22 18.85 1.67 -3.70
N GLU A 23 19.27 1.84 -2.45
CA GLU A 23 20.62 2.33 -2.14
C GLU A 23 21.70 1.34 -2.62
N LEU A 24 21.51 0.05 -2.40
CA LEU A 24 22.46 -0.98 -2.83
C LEU A 24 22.52 -1.08 -4.36
N TYR A 25 21.38 -1.04 -5.04
CA TYR A 25 21.32 -1.07 -6.49
C TYR A 25 22.03 0.14 -7.13
N ASP A 26 21.76 1.36 -6.64
CA ASP A 26 22.40 2.58 -7.14
C ASP A 26 23.93 2.53 -6.98
N MET A 27 24.40 2.14 -5.80
CA MET A 27 25.83 2.18 -5.48
C MET A 27 26.62 0.98 -6.00
N ILE A 28 26.05 -0.22 -5.92
CA ILE A 28 26.79 -1.47 -6.19
C ILE A 28 26.56 -1.92 -7.62
N GLU A 29 25.32 -2.01 -8.06
CA GLU A 29 24.99 -2.55 -9.39
C GLU A 29 25.23 -1.51 -10.49
N LEU A 30 24.73 -0.27 -10.28
CA LEU A 30 24.89 0.80 -11.25
C LEU A 30 26.23 1.53 -11.11
N GLY A 31 26.94 1.36 -10.00
CA GLY A 31 28.15 2.13 -9.71
C GLY A 31 27.94 3.63 -9.66
N LYS A 32 26.71 4.06 -9.33
CA LYS A 32 26.30 5.46 -9.28
C LYS A 32 26.30 5.98 -7.83
N ASN A 33 26.15 7.28 -7.70
CA ASN A 33 25.78 7.98 -6.47
C ASN A 33 24.76 9.04 -6.86
N SER A 34 23.62 8.56 -7.35
CA SER A 34 22.64 9.39 -8.07
C SER A 34 21.47 9.82 -7.21
N LYS A 35 21.54 9.61 -5.89
CA LYS A 35 20.46 9.97 -4.97
C LYS A 35 20.22 11.47 -4.94
N LYS A 36 18.97 11.87 -5.22
CA LYS A 36 18.50 13.27 -5.24
C LYS A 36 17.95 13.71 -3.88
N ASP A 37 16.99 12.96 -3.33
CA ASP A 37 16.32 13.33 -2.07
C ASP A 37 15.87 12.09 -1.29
N ASN A 38 16.21 12.04 -0.01
CA ASN A 38 15.80 10.98 0.90
C ASN A 38 14.35 11.10 1.38
N ARG A 39 13.73 12.26 1.19
CA ARG A 39 12.37 12.53 1.66
C ARG A 39 11.31 12.01 0.71
N GLU A 40 11.67 11.81 -0.57
CA GLU A 40 10.74 11.27 -1.55
C GLU A 40 10.30 9.86 -1.16
N LEU A 41 9.00 9.63 -1.13
CA LEU A 41 8.43 8.33 -0.77
C LEU A 41 8.61 7.32 -1.91
N LYS A 42 8.40 7.77 -3.13
CA LYS A 42 8.56 6.90 -4.29
C LYS A 42 10.04 6.75 -4.62
N PHE A 43 10.54 5.52 -4.64
CA PHE A 43 11.93 5.25 -4.99
C PHE A 43 12.31 5.80 -6.37
N GLN A 44 11.36 5.84 -7.32
CA GLN A 44 11.55 6.40 -8.65
C GLN A 44 11.98 7.87 -8.64
N ASP A 45 11.58 8.61 -7.62
CA ASP A 45 11.84 10.05 -7.50
C ASP A 45 13.08 10.34 -6.63
N ARG A 46 13.56 9.33 -5.90
CA ARG A 46 14.75 9.45 -5.03
C ARG A 46 16.06 9.45 -5.78
N PHE A 47 16.12 8.77 -6.93
CA PHE A 47 17.35 8.54 -7.69
C PHE A 47 17.25 9.12 -9.11
N ASP A 48 18.40 9.39 -9.72
CA ASP A 48 18.48 9.81 -11.12
C ASP A 48 18.69 8.60 -12.02
N TRP A 49 17.70 7.70 -12.01
CA TRP A 49 17.69 6.50 -12.82
C TRP A 49 16.93 6.71 -14.13
N THR A 50 17.39 6.07 -15.17
CA THR A 50 16.63 5.93 -16.41
C THR A 50 15.44 5.00 -16.19
N ASP A 51 14.48 5.01 -17.11
CA ASP A 51 13.34 4.10 -17.03
C ASP A 51 13.76 2.63 -17.18
N GLU A 52 14.82 2.36 -17.95
CA GLU A 52 15.41 1.01 -18.05
C GLU A 52 15.98 0.55 -16.70
N GLU A 53 16.75 1.39 -16.01
CA GLU A 53 17.30 1.08 -14.69
C GLU A 53 16.22 0.86 -13.64
N LYS A 54 15.12 1.63 -13.69
CA LYS A 54 13.96 1.43 -12.81
C LYS A 54 13.28 0.09 -13.08
N ASN A 55 13.09 -0.26 -14.34
CA ASN A 55 12.48 -1.52 -14.74
C ASN A 55 13.35 -2.71 -14.34
N ASN A 56 14.66 -2.65 -14.58
CA ASN A 56 15.61 -3.69 -14.18
C ASN A 56 15.61 -3.89 -12.65
N PHE A 57 15.59 -2.79 -11.88
CA PHE A 57 15.45 -2.86 -10.43
C PHE A 57 14.18 -3.59 -10.00
N LEU A 58 13.04 -3.26 -10.60
CA LEU A 58 11.77 -3.89 -10.25
C LEU A 58 11.74 -5.38 -10.65
N ASP A 59 12.24 -5.71 -11.82
CA ASP A 59 12.27 -7.11 -12.29
C ASP A 59 13.15 -7.98 -11.41
N GLU A 60 14.30 -7.46 -10.97
CA GLU A 60 15.29 -8.22 -10.21
C GLU A 60 14.96 -8.28 -8.71
N TYR A 61 14.66 -7.13 -8.09
CA TYR A 61 14.59 -7.02 -6.63
C TYR A 61 13.17 -7.02 -6.06
N GLN A 62 12.14 -6.66 -6.83
CA GLN A 62 10.79 -6.57 -6.31
C GLN A 62 10.27 -7.91 -5.76
N PRO A 63 10.50 -9.07 -6.41
CA PRO A 63 10.09 -10.37 -5.86
C PRO A 63 10.70 -10.65 -4.48
N GLU A 64 11.98 -10.36 -4.32
CA GLU A 64 12.68 -10.55 -3.05
C GLU A 64 12.18 -9.59 -1.97
N ILE A 65 12.05 -8.31 -2.30
CA ILE A 65 11.50 -7.28 -1.39
C ILE A 65 10.12 -7.71 -0.88
N ILE A 66 9.22 -8.13 -1.78
CA ILE A 66 7.87 -8.53 -1.40
C ILE A 66 7.87 -9.80 -0.55
N SER A 67 8.75 -10.76 -0.85
CA SER A 67 8.86 -12.00 -0.07
C SER A 67 9.33 -11.77 1.37
N GLN A 68 10.11 -10.72 1.61
CA GLN A 68 10.66 -10.36 2.92
C GLN A 68 9.82 -9.33 3.68
N ALA A 69 8.82 -8.72 3.04
CA ALA A 69 8.04 -7.66 3.65
C ALA A 69 7.25 -8.15 4.87
N ASN A 70 7.47 -7.50 6.00
CA ASN A 70 6.71 -7.76 7.22
C ASN A 70 5.35 -7.09 7.15
N TYR A 71 4.39 -7.64 7.91
CA TYR A 71 3.13 -6.94 8.14
C TYR A 71 3.36 -5.66 8.93
N MET A 72 2.60 -4.62 8.59
CA MET A 72 2.51 -3.43 9.44
C MET A 72 2.05 -3.81 10.86
N PRO A 73 2.56 -3.14 11.90
CA PRO A 73 2.17 -3.43 13.28
C PRO A 73 0.65 -3.40 13.48
N GLY A 74 0.10 -4.50 13.97
CA GLY A 74 -1.33 -4.64 14.22
C GLY A 74 -2.20 -5.03 13.02
N ALA A 75 -1.71 -4.94 11.78
CA ALA A 75 -2.49 -5.20 10.56
C ALA A 75 -3.20 -6.57 10.61
N LYS A 76 -2.46 -7.66 10.84
CA LYS A 76 -3.05 -9.01 10.89
C LYS A 76 -4.15 -9.15 11.92
N MET A 77 -3.91 -8.62 13.11
CA MET A 77 -4.85 -8.72 14.23
C MET A 77 -6.15 -7.94 13.91
N ILE A 78 -6.02 -6.71 13.47
CA ILE A 78 -7.17 -5.84 13.21
C ILE A 78 -7.97 -6.34 11.99
N LEU A 79 -7.32 -6.76 10.91
CA LEU A 79 -8.01 -7.28 9.73
C LEU A 79 -8.81 -8.55 10.05
N LYS A 80 -8.25 -9.48 10.84
CA LYS A 80 -9.00 -10.66 11.30
C LYS A 80 -10.21 -10.27 12.13
N LYS A 81 -10.04 -9.32 13.06
CA LYS A 81 -11.12 -8.82 13.89
C LYS A 81 -12.23 -8.15 13.07
N LEU A 82 -11.88 -7.29 12.13
CA LEU A 82 -12.86 -6.67 11.21
C LEU A 82 -13.62 -7.73 10.39
N LYS A 83 -12.92 -8.78 9.94
CA LYS A 83 -13.57 -9.90 9.23
C LYS A 83 -14.54 -10.69 10.14
N GLU A 84 -14.15 -10.98 11.36
CA GLU A 84 -14.99 -11.65 12.38
C GLU A 84 -16.25 -10.82 12.73
N GLU A 85 -16.15 -9.50 12.66
CA GLU A 85 -17.26 -8.55 12.85
C GLU A 85 -18.19 -8.43 11.64
N GLY A 86 -17.96 -9.24 10.59
CA GLY A 86 -18.83 -9.32 9.41
C GLY A 86 -18.55 -8.28 8.33
N ASN A 87 -17.39 -7.63 8.35
CA ASN A 87 -17.00 -6.73 7.28
C ASN A 87 -16.50 -7.50 6.04
N ASP A 88 -16.76 -6.95 4.86
CA ASP A 88 -16.20 -7.41 3.60
C ASP A 88 -14.90 -6.67 3.31
N LEU A 89 -13.78 -7.41 3.29
CA LEU A 89 -12.46 -6.86 3.07
C LEU A 89 -12.03 -7.06 1.61
N TYR A 90 -11.65 -5.97 0.95
CA TYR A 90 -11.24 -5.94 -0.45
C TYR A 90 -9.79 -5.48 -0.57
N ILE A 91 -8.94 -6.24 -1.25
CA ILE A 91 -7.64 -5.73 -1.66
C ILE A 91 -7.80 -4.95 -2.97
N ILE A 92 -7.32 -3.71 -3.00
CA ILE A 92 -7.31 -2.84 -4.18
C ILE A 92 -5.91 -2.22 -4.28
N THR A 93 -5.05 -2.79 -5.12
CA THR A 93 -3.62 -2.48 -5.12
C THR A 93 -3.04 -2.31 -6.53
N ALA A 94 -2.03 -1.45 -6.63
CA ALA A 94 -1.20 -1.33 -7.83
C ALA A 94 -0.17 -2.47 -7.97
N ARG A 95 0.01 -3.29 -6.92
CA ARG A 95 0.95 -4.41 -6.93
C ARG A 95 0.66 -5.35 -8.10
N GLY A 96 1.69 -5.70 -8.88
CA GLY A 96 1.57 -6.54 -10.08
C GLY A 96 1.65 -5.78 -11.42
N ILE A 97 1.61 -4.44 -11.42
CA ILE A 97 1.68 -3.66 -12.66
C ILE A 97 2.99 -3.89 -13.41
N TYR A 98 4.11 -3.93 -12.71
CA TYR A 98 5.43 -4.08 -13.30
C TYR A 98 5.90 -5.54 -13.35
N ASN A 99 5.50 -6.35 -12.38
CA ASN A 99 5.89 -7.75 -12.28
C ASN A 99 4.72 -8.58 -11.70
N GLU A 100 4.10 -9.41 -12.53
CA GLU A 100 2.96 -10.24 -12.09
C GLU A 100 3.35 -11.34 -11.09
N GLN A 101 4.61 -11.77 -11.07
CA GLN A 101 5.08 -12.79 -10.13
C GLN A 101 4.84 -12.40 -8.67
N ILE A 102 4.90 -11.12 -8.35
CA ILE A 102 4.67 -10.64 -6.99
C ILE A 102 3.24 -10.84 -6.48
N ILE A 103 2.28 -11.02 -7.39
CA ILE A 103 0.89 -11.36 -7.02
C ILE A 103 0.86 -12.75 -6.39
N GLU A 104 1.50 -13.73 -7.03
CA GLU A 104 1.54 -15.10 -6.50
C GLU A 104 2.36 -15.19 -5.21
N ILE A 105 3.47 -14.47 -5.11
CA ILE A 105 4.24 -14.35 -3.85
C ILE A 105 3.33 -13.82 -2.74
N THR A 106 2.57 -12.75 -3.00
CA THR A 106 1.67 -12.15 -2.00
C THR A 106 0.55 -13.11 -1.58
N LYS A 107 -0.07 -13.82 -2.53
CA LYS A 107 -1.10 -14.83 -2.24
C LYS A 107 -0.55 -15.96 -1.37
N ASN A 108 0.67 -16.42 -1.64
CA ASN A 108 1.34 -17.43 -0.84
C ASN A 108 1.60 -16.93 0.59
N ILE A 109 2.08 -15.69 0.76
CA ILE A 109 2.24 -15.07 2.08
C ILE A 109 0.91 -15.05 2.83
N PHE A 110 -0.20 -14.64 2.19
CA PHE A 110 -1.51 -14.64 2.83
C PHE A 110 -1.94 -16.04 3.27
N LYS A 111 -1.77 -17.03 2.41
CA LYS A 111 -2.10 -18.43 2.71
C LYS A 111 -1.27 -18.98 3.87
N GLU A 112 0.04 -18.80 3.84
CA GLU A 112 0.97 -19.29 4.86
C GLU A 112 0.77 -18.63 6.23
N THR A 113 0.36 -17.37 6.23
CA THR A 113 0.15 -16.59 7.46
C THR A 113 -1.30 -16.60 7.95
N GLY A 114 -2.19 -17.34 7.29
CA GLY A 114 -3.62 -17.40 7.64
C GLY A 114 -4.33 -16.06 7.44
N MET A 115 -3.94 -15.31 6.41
CA MET A 115 -4.54 -14.04 6.00
C MET A 115 -5.29 -14.14 4.67
N ASP A 116 -5.65 -15.33 4.24
CA ASP A 116 -6.54 -15.55 3.10
C ASP A 116 -8.01 -15.31 3.51
N ILE A 117 -8.29 -14.08 3.92
CA ILE A 117 -9.57 -13.66 4.53
C ILE A 117 -10.33 -12.64 3.69
N PHE A 118 -9.75 -12.22 2.57
CA PHE A 118 -10.30 -11.17 1.73
C PHE A 118 -11.46 -11.68 0.85
N THR A 119 -12.51 -10.87 0.75
CA THR A 119 -13.70 -11.18 -0.06
C THR A 119 -13.37 -11.15 -1.54
N LYS A 120 -12.59 -10.15 -1.98
CA LYS A 120 -12.06 -10.01 -3.35
C LYS A 120 -10.69 -9.34 -3.33
N CYS A 121 -9.90 -9.60 -4.38
CA CYS A 121 -8.60 -8.96 -4.58
C CYS A 121 -8.51 -8.41 -5.99
N TYR A 122 -8.24 -7.11 -6.10
CA TYR A 122 -8.01 -6.38 -7.34
C TYR A 122 -6.53 -6.02 -7.43
N TRP A 123 -5.84 -6.69 -8.34
CA TRP A 123 -4.41 -6.53 -8.58
C TRP A 123 -4.15 -5.63 -9.79
N SER A 124 -2.98 -5.02 -9.85
CA SER A 124 -2.52 -4.19 -10.97
C SER A 124 -3.44 -3.00 -11.26
N ILE A 125 -4.04 -2.41 -10.22
CA ILE A 125 -5.00 -1.33 -10.32
C ILE A 125 -4.30 0.03 -10.19
N LEU A 126 -4.34 0.84 -11.24
CA LEU A 126 -3.92 2.26 -11.21
C LEU A 126 -5.07 3.18 -10.82
N ASP A 127 -6.25 2.97 -11.38
CA ASP A 127 -7.46 3.75 -11.05
C ASP A 127 -8.26 3.04 -9.93
N LYS A 128 -7.82 3.25 -8.70
CA LYS A 128 -8.49 2.69 -7.52
C LYS A 128 -9.86 3.33 -7.29
N ALA A 129 -10.05 4.58 -7.69
CA ALA A 129 -11.33 5.28 -7.53
C ALA A 129 -12.45 4.59 -8.33
N LYS A 130 -12.13 4.15 -9.56
CA LYS A 130 -13.09 3.39 -10.38
C LYS A 130 -13.51 2.09 -9.69
N VAL A 131 -12.55 1.32 -9.17
CA VAL A 131 -12.84 0.04 -8.49
C VAL A 131 -13.67 0.28 -7.23
N CYS A 132 -13.34 1.30 -6.43
CA CYS A 132 -14.13 1.67 -5.24
C CYS A 132 -15.59 1.97 -5.60
N LYS A 133 -15.82 2.70 -6.68
CA LYS A 133 -17.17 3.02 -7.17
C LYS A 133 -17.91 1.79 -7.68
N ASP A 134 -17.29 0.98 -8.54
CA ASP A 134 -17.89 -0.20 -9.15
C ASP A 134 -18.30 -1.26 -8.11
N GLU A 135 -17.49 -1.42 -7.06
CA GLU A 135 -17.74 -2.36 -5.95
C GLU A 135 -18.57 -1.76 -4.82
N ASN A 136 -18.88 -0.47 -4.85
CA ASN A 136 -19.55 0.27 -3.78
C ASN A 136 -18.78 0.11 -2.44
N ILE A 137 -17.49 0.43 -2.47
CA ILE A 137 -16.63 0.45 -1.29
C ILE A 137 -17.07 1.59 -0.37
N ASP A 138 -17.35 1.27 0.89
CA ASP A 138 -17.78 2.27 1.89
C ASP A 138 -16.61 3.17 2.31
N ILE A 139 -15.41 2.57 2.46
CA ILE A 139 -14.19 3.28 2.85
C ILE A 139 -12.96 2.58 2.28
N MET A 140 -11.98 3.38 1.79
CA MET A 140 -10.69 2.89 1.30
C MET A 140 -9.56 3.30 2.26
N ILE A 141 -8.60 2.40 2.49
CA ILE A 141 -7.40 2.65 3.29
C ILE A 141 -6.19 2.59 2.34
N ASP A 142 -5.45 3.69 2.24
CA ASP A 142 -4.32 3.83 1.32
C ASP A 142 -3.23 4.72 1.95
N ASP A 143 -1.96 4.50 1.64
CA ASP A 143 -0.83 5.30 2.15
C ASP A 143 -0.41 6.42 1.20
N SER A 144 -1.00 6.48 0.02
CA SER A 144 -0.75 7.52 -0.98
C SER A 144 -1.76 8.65 -0.88
N LYS A 145 -1.30 9.85 -0.51
CA LYS A 145 -2.15 11.05 -0.51
C LYS A 145 -2.88 11.25 -1.84
N TYR A 146 -2.17 11.07 -2.95
CA TYR A 146 -2.74 11.20 -4.29
C TYR A 146 -3.91 10.24 -4.52
N ASN A 147 -3.75 8.96 -4.16
CA ASN A 147 -4.83 7.98 -4.26
C ASN A 147 -6.00 8.35 -3.34
N CYS A 148 -5.71 8.70 -2.09
CA CYS A 148 -6.74 9.09 -1.12
C CYS A 148 -7.58 10.27 -1.61
N GLU A 149 -6.96 11.31 -2.13
CA GLU A 149 -7.65 12.48 -2.68
C GLU A 149 -8.46 12.13 -3.93
N SER A 150 -7.89 11.33 -4.83
CA SER A 150 -8.59 10.87 -6.05
C SER A 150 -9.84 10.05 -5.72
N ILE A 151 -9.73 9.10 -4.80
CA ILE A 151 -10.83 8.24 -4.35
C ILE A 151 -11.90 9.05 -3.62
N ALA A 152 -11.48 9.96 -2.74
CA ALA A 152 -12.37 10.83 -1.98
C ALA A 152 -13.14 11.79 -2.90
N ASN A 153 -12.50 12.35 -3.91
CA ASN A 153 -13.12 13.20 -4.93
C ASN A 153 -14.13 12.43 -5.78
N ALA A 154 -13.96 11.12 -5.94
CA ALA A 154 -14.93 10.24 -6.59
C ALA A 154 -16.11 9.82 -5.69
N GLY A 155 -16.11 10.25 -4.42
CA GLY A 155 -17.22 10.08 -3.47
C GLY A 155 -17.06 8.94 -2.46
N THR A 156 -15.94 8.21 -2.45
CA THR A 156 -15.67 7.17 -1.44
C THR A 156 -14.90 7.77 -0.27
N LYS A 157 -15.32 7.53 0.97
CA LYS A 157 -14.54 7.92 2.16
C LYS A 157 -13.18 7.24 2.16
N THR A 158 -12.15 7.92 2.66
CA THR A 158 -10.81 7.39 2.59
C THR A 158 -10.04 7.63 3.90
N ILE A 159 -9.31 6.63 4.33
CA ILE A 159 -8.30 6.73 5.38
C ILE A 159 -6.94 6.85 4.69
N TYR A 160 -6.30 8.00 4.89
CA TYR A 160 -4.90 8.20 4.54
C TYR A 160 -4.05 7.67 5.69
N MET A 161 -3.50 6.47 5.51
CA MET A 161 -2.69 5.82 6.54
C MET A 161 -1.22 6.24 6.42
N LYS A 162 -0.68 6.83 7.47
CA LYS A 162 0.72 7.27 7.54
C LYS A 162 1.49 6.50 8.60
N ASP A 163 2.73 6.21 8.32
CA ASP A 163 3.63 5.52 9.24
C ASP A 163 4.06 6.43 10.43
N ALA A 164 4.10 7.74 10.20
CA ALA A 164 4.48 8.70 11.23
C ALA A 164 3.78 10.05 11.04
N PRO A 165 3.57 10.81 12.11
CA PRO A 165 3.06 12.17 12.03
C PRO A 165 3.94 13.04 11.12
N SER A 166 3.32 13.72 10.16
CA SER A 166 3.99 14.67 9.28
C SER A 166 3.06 15.82 8.93
N TYR A 167 3.63 16.89 8.38
CA TYR A 167 2.85 18.04 7.90
C TYR A 167 2.17 17.77 6.54
N ASP A 168 2.40 16.62 5.95
CA ASP A 168 1.73 16.21 4.71
C ASP A 168 0.32 15.72 5.05
N ILE A 169 -0.59 16.66 5.21
CA ILE A 169 -2.02 16.46 5.47
C ILE A 169 -2.83 16.79 4.22
N THR A 170 -4.10 16.43 4.24
CA THR A 170 -5.05 16.78 3.19
C THR A 170 -6.20 17.59 3.77
N ASP A 171 -6.67 18.59 3.03
CA ASP A 171 -7.84 19.39 3.40
C ASP A 171 -9.17 18.81 2.88
N ASN A 172 -9.11 17.65 2.22
CA ASN A 172 -10.30 16.98 1.68
C ASN A 172 -11.17 16.44 2.85
N PRO A 173 -12.42 16.89 3.00
CA PRO A 173 -13.28 16.49 4.13
C PRO A 173 -13.67 15.01 4.11
N ASN A 174 -13.48 14.30 3.00
CA ASN A 174 -13.74 12.88 2.87
C ASN A 174 -12.49 12.01 3.13
N VAL A 175 -11.36 12.63 3.51
CA VAL A 175 -10.12 11.93 3.88
C VAL A 175 -9.81 12.19 5.34
N VAL A 176 -9.61 11.12 6.10
CA VAL A 176 -9.08 11.19 7.47
C VAL A 176 -7.65 10.65 7.49
N THR A 177 -6.74 11.35 8.15
CA THR A 177 -5.36 10.88 8.32
C THR A 177 -5.23 10.14 9.65
N LEU A 178 -4.76 8.89 9.60
CA LEU A 178 -4.53 8.03 10.76
C LEU A 178 -3.11 7.42 10.67
N TYR A 179 -2.55 7.03 11.82
CA TYR A 179 -1.12 6.70 11.91
C TYR A 179 -0.84 5.23 12.24
N ASN A 180 -1.86 4.45 12.56
CA ASN A 180 -1.70 3.04 12.88
C ASN A 180 -3.04 2.28 12.82
N TRP A 181 -2.96 0.95 12.76
CA TRP A 181 -4.13 0.09 12.69
C TRP A 181 -5.07 0.18 13.91
N GLY A 182 -4.56 0.57 15.08
CA GLY A 182 -5.41 0.80 16.24
C GLY A 182 -6.32 2.00 16.08
N GLU A 183 -5.81 3.11 15.53
CA GLU A 183 -6.60 4.28 15.17
C GLU A 183 -7.60 3.98 14.05
N VAL A 184 -7.19 3.21 13.03
CA VAL A 184 -8.09 2.75 11.97
C VAL A 184 -9.25 1.96 12.56
N TYR A 185 -8.98 1.00 13.43
CA TYR A 185 -10.02 0.19 14.09
C TYR A 185 -10.99 1.07 14.89
N ARG A 186 -10.47 1.98 15.70
CA ARG A 186 -11.30 2.92 16.48
C ARG A 186 -12.20 3.76 15.57
N TYR A 187 -11.63 4.37 14.54
CA TYR A 187 -12.36 5.21 13.60
C TYR A 187 -13.51 4.46 12.90
N LEU A 188 -13.25 3.22 12.43
CA LEU A 188 -14.27 2.39 11.80
C LEU A 188 -15.43 2.05 12.74
N HIS A 189 -15.18 1.94 14.05
CA HIS A 189 -16.22 1.70 15.06
C HIS A 189 -17.02 2.96 15.41
N GLU A 190 -16.41 4.14 15.36
CA GLU A 190 -17.08 5.42 15.59
C GLU A 190 -17.97 5.85 14.41
N MET A 191 -17.75 5.25 13.23
CA MET A 191 -18.58 5.50 12.04
C MET A 191 -19.90 4.70 12.04
N ASN A 192 -19.99 3.60 12.80
CA ASN A 192 -21.16 2.75 12.94
C ASN A 192 -22.01 3.20 14.11
#